data_05d66bbec63967e51359623c7360a973
#
_entry.id   05d66bbec63967e51359623c7360a973
#
_cell.length_a   1.000
_cell.length_b   1.000
_cell.length_c   1.000
_cell.angle_alpha   90.00
_cell.angle_beta   90.00
_cell.angle_gamma   90.00
#
_symmetry.space_group_name_H-M   'P 1'
#
loop_
_entity.id
_entity.type
_entity.pdbx_description
1 polymer ?
#
loop_
_entity_poly.entity_id
_entity_poly.type
_entity_poly.pdbx_seq_one_letter_code
_entity_poly.pdbx_strand_id
1 'polypeptide(L)'
;MATRRISAPKVRLPRLSGFTIVIAVVLFFLISFAGCMTSVIESGQRGVKYSAISGTQLETVYGEGVQVFWPWEKMIEYEVRVQNQDEAISVLSSNGATIGMDVSVRYRPDTRRLPQLHTTYGSEYYDRLVQPVVRSVAREVVGQFKPEELYSTRREELQSQIASRVNSQIGDEFVALQDILIRDVELPDQVRQAIEVKLREEQRAEQVQFAIARERLEAERKQIEAEGQATFQRVITASLSPQYLQYEGIRATQALAESDNAKVVVIGGDDGLPIILGDQ
;
A
#
# COMPACT_ATOMS: atom_id res chain seq x y z
N MET A 1 54.43 6.81 -73.91
CA MET A 1 53.40 6.81 -72.76
C MET A 1 52.90 8.23 -72.62
N ALA A 2 51.72 8.52 -73.09
CA ALA A 2 51.10 9.85 -73.07
C ALA A 2 50.14 9.98 -71.87
N THR A 3 50.49 10.81 -70.91
CA THR A 3 49.73 11.13 -69.76
C THR A 3 48.62 12.13 -70.10
N ARG A 4 47.41 11.65 -70.20
CA ARG A 4 46.19 12.44 -70.44
C ARG A 4 45.81 13.20 -69.15
N ARG A 5 46.02 14.50 -69.08
CA ARG A 5 45.55 15.38 -68.01
C ARG A 5 44.05 15.56 -68.15
N ILE A 6 43.32 15.07 -67.18
CA ILE A 6 41.86 15.29 -67.06
C ILE A 6 41.68 16.67 -66.42
N SER A 7 41.17 17.62 -67.19
CA SER A 7 40.85 18.95 -66.70
C SER A 7 39.50 18.89 -65.96
N ALA A 8 39.47 19.20 -64.65
CA ALA A 8 38.25 19.32 -63.82
C ALA A 8 37.35 20.45 -64.38
N PRO A 9 36.03 20.24 -64.41
CA PRO A 9 35.11 21.26 -64.87
C PRO A 9 35.08 22.44 -63.89
N LYS A 10 35.30 23.64 -64.38
CA LYS A 10 35.15 24.88 -63.64
C LYS A 10 33.69 25.13 -63.42
N VAL A 11 33.21 24.88 -62.19
CA VAL A 11 31.87 25.28 -61.72
C VAL A 11 31.85 26.83 -61.71
N ARG A 12 31.16 27.40 -62.70
CA ARG A 12 30.88 28.84 -62.74
C ARG A 12 29.75 29.10 -61.72
N LEU A 13 30.08 29.56 -60.54
CA LEU A 13 29.10 30.10 -59.61
C LEU A 13 28.40 31.30 -60.30
N PRO A 14 27.02 31.33 -60.30
CA PRO A 14 26.30 32.47 -60.86
C PRO A 14 26.68 33.74 -60.12
N ARG A 15 26.98 34.83 -60.81
CA ARG A 15 27.17 36.14 -60.20
C ARG A 15 25.83 36.55 -59.60
N LEU A 16 25.68 36.28 -58.28
CA LEU A 16 24.53 36.77 -57.52
C LEU A 16 24.53 38.27 -57.54
N SER A 17 23.49 38.90 -58.11
CA SER A 17 23.29 40.34 -58.06
C SER A 17 23.14 40.74 -56.58
N GLY A 18 23.62 41.96 -56.22
CA GLY A 18 23.50 42.39 -54.81
C GLY A 18 22.08 42.26 -54.26
N PHE A 19 21.06 42.36 -55.10
CA PHE A 19 19.67 42.15 -54.76
C PHE A 19 19.34 40.69 -54.35
N THR A 20 19.91 39.68 -55.00
CA THR A 20 19.71 38.25 -54.59
C THR A 20 20.44 37.91 -53.30
N ILE A 21 21.56 38.59 -53.01
CA ILE A 21 22.28 38.42 -51.72
C ILE A 21 21.42 39.02 -50.59
N VAL A 22 20.85 40.21 -50.79
CA VAL A 22 19.98 40.85 -49.82
C VAL A 22 18.73 39.97 -49.53
N ILE A 23 18.09 39.44 -50.58
CA ILE A 23 16.94 38.54 -50.40
C ILE A 23 17.37 37.26 -49.64
N ALA A 24 18.51 36.67 -49.97
CA ALA A 24 18.99 35.47 -49.28
C ALA A 24 19.28 35.73 -47.77
N VAL A 25 19.87 36.91 -47.47
CA VAL A 25 20.13 37.32 -46.08
C VAL A 25 18.83 37.58 -45.32
N VAL A 26 17.86 38.25 -45.95
CA VAL A 26 16.53 38.49 -45.34
C VAL A 26 15.78 37.17 -45.11
N LEU A 27 15.86 36.26 -46.05
CA LEU A 27 15.18 34.97 -45.95
C LEU A 27 15.87 34.08 -44.86
N PHE A 28 17.18 34.15 -44.78
CA PHE A 28 17.97 33.47 -43.72
C PHE A 28 17.60 34.06 -42.34
N PHE A 29 17.52 35.36 -42.22
CA PHE A 29 17.04 36.03 -41.00
C PHE A 29 15.62 35.63 -40.62
N LEU A 30 14.72 35.63 -41.61
CA LEU A 30 13.30 35.18 -41.38
C LEU A 30 13.20 33.73 -40.93
N ILE A 31 13.98 32.80 -41.54
CA ILE A 31 13.99 31.39 -41.15
C ILE A 31 14.64 31.20 -39.78
N SER A 32 15.74 31.90 -39.53
CA SER A 32 16.42 31.87 -38.21
C SER A 32 15.54 32.42 -37.10
N PHE A 33 14.78 33.48 -37.41
CA PHE A 33 13.87 34.11 -36.45
C PHE A 33 12.60 33.30 -36.22
N ALA A 34 12.08 32.56 -37.22
CA ALA A 34 10.92 31.70 -37.11
C ALA A 34 11.18 30.53 -36.12
N GLY A 35 12.38 30.01 -36.05
CA GLY A 35 12.77 28.95 -35.10
C GLY A 35 12.72 29.36 -33.62
N CYS A 36 12.89 30.67 -33.33
CA CYS A 36 12.81 31.22 -31.97
C CYS A 36 11.39 31.61 -31.54
N MET A 37 10.40 31.57 -32.45
CA MET A 37 9.05 32.02 -32.21
C MET A 37 8.02 30.92 -32.05
N THR A 38 8.46 29.68 -31.99
CA THR A 38 7.57 28.51 -31.89
C THR A 38 7.95 27.62 -30.70
N SER A 39 6.98 27.22 -29.91
CA SER A 39 7.08 26.11 -28.94
C SER A 39 6.04 25.06 -29.25
N VAL A 40 6.42 23.80 -29.05
CA VAL A 40 5.53 22.65 -29.21
C VAL A 40 5.17 22.14 -27.84
N ILE A 41 3.95 22.40 -27.41
CA ILE A 41 3.41 21.90 -26.15
C ILE A 41 3.02 20.42 -26.37
N GLU A 42 3.63 19.52 -25.61
CA GLU A 42 3.39 18.11 -25.72
C GLU A 42 2.00 17.72 -25.13
N SER A 43 1.54 16.53 -25.53
CA SER A 43 0.30 15.99 -24.96
C SER A 43 0.44 15.77 -23.45
N GLY A 44 -0.54 16.25 -22.68
CA GLY A 44 -0.51 16.22 -21.22
C GLY A 44 0.17 17.43 -20.58
N GLN A 45 0.68 18.34 -21.37
CA GLN A 45 1.21 19.62 -20.91
C GLN A 45 0.26 20.78 -21.25
N ARG A 46 0.42 21.88 -20.51
CA ARG A 46 -0.25 23.16 -20.77
C ARG A 46 0.76 24.30 -20.67
N GLY A 47 0.60 25.28 -21.53
CA GLY A 47 1.47 26.44 -21.57
C GLY A 47 0.87 27.65 -20.87
N VAL A 48 1.70 28.34 -20.12
CA VAL A 48 1.45 29.68 -19.59
C VAL A 48 2.35 30.65 -20.30
N LYS A 49 1.77 31.70 -20.92
CA LYS A 49 2.54 32.67 -21.66
C LYS A 49 2.96 33.82 -20.76
N TYR A 50 4.23 34.11 -20.72
CA TYR A 50 4.84 35.26 -20.09
C TYR A 50 5.36 36.23 -21.17
N SER A 51 4.99 37.50 -21.07
CA SER A 51 5.52 38.53 -21.92
C SER A 51 6.34 39.53 -21.09
N ALA A 52 7.52 39.89 -21.57
CA ALA A 52 8.37 40.87 -20.92
C ALA A 52 7.73 42.31 -20.92
N ILE A 53 6.74 42.55 -21.78
CA ILE A 53 6.08 43.83 -21.92
C ILE A 53 4.78 43.91 -21.13
N SER A 54 3.95 42.86 -21.19
CA SER A 54 2.59 42.82 -20.59
C SER A 54 2.48 41.89 -19.37
N GLY A 55 3.57 41.19 -18.99
CA GLY A 55 3.55 40.23 -17.87
C GLY A 55 2.94 38.88 -18.24
N THR A 56 2.53 38.12 -17.24
CA THR A 56 1.89 36.82 -17.41
C THR A 56 0.44 37.01 -17.84
N GLN A 57 0.02 36.27 -18.87
CA GLN A 57 -1.40 36.24 -19.25
C GLN A 57 -2.17 35.34 -18.27
N LEU A 58 -3.03 35.97 -17.46
CA LEU A 58 -3.79 35.26 -16.40
C LEU A 58 -5.05 34.56 -16.90
N GLU A 59 -5.58 34.97 -18.05
CA GLU A 59 -6.89 34.51 -18.56
C GLU A 59 -6.78 33.33 -19.52
N THR A 60 -5.58 33.08 -20.09
CA THR A 60 -5.43 32.12 -21.18
C THR A 60 -4.42 31.02 -20.81
N VAL A 61 -4.88 29.80 -20.90
CA VAL A 61 -4.03 28.60 -20.82
C VAL A 61 -3.92 28.00 -22.22
N TYR A 62 -2.70 27.83 -22.69
CA TYR A 62 -2.43 27.27 -24.03
C TYR A 62 -2.46 25.75 -24.00
N GLY A 63 -3.22 25.17 -24.95
CA GLY A 63 -3.33 23.73 -25.12
C GLY A 63 -2.15 23.12 -25.84
N GLU A 64 -2.18 21.80 -25.99
CA GLU A 64 -1.21 21.01 -26.77
C GLU A 64 -1.17 21.43 -28.23
N GLY A 65 -0.01 21.28 -28.84
CA GLY A 65 0.25 21.63 -30.23
C GLY A 65 1.27 22.74 -30.41
N VAL A 66 1.45 23.18 -31.64
CA VAL A 66 2.40 24.24 -32.00
C VAL A 66 1.81 25.59 -31.63
N GLN A 67 2.51 26.33 -30.79
CA GLN A 67 2.15 27.68 -30.42
C GLN A 67 3.20 28.66 -30.98
N VAL A 68 2.69 29.78 -31.53
CA VAL A 68 3.52 30.85 -32.07
C VAL A 68 3.44 32.07 -31.13
N PHE A 69 4.59 32.63 -30.79
CA PHE A 69 4.70 33.75 -29.88
C PHE A 69 5.77 34.74 -30.35
N TRP A 70 5.72 35.95 -29.83
CA TRP A 70 6.67 37.00 -30.17
C TRP A 70 8.03 36.76 -29.46
N PRO A 71 9.16 37.34 -29.97
CA PRO A 71 10.50 37.11 -29.41
C PRO A 71 10.67 37.59 -27.95
N TRP A 72 9.79 38.46 -27.47
CA TRP A 72 9.77 38.93 -26.08
C TRP A 72 8.79 38.15 -25.20
N GLU A 73 8.19 37.11 -25.73
CA GLU A 73 7.30 36.21 -25.01
C GLU A 73 8.00 34.89 -24.75
N LYS A 74 7.70 34.27 -23.63
CA LYS A 74 8.13 32.93 -23.26
C LYS A 74 6.91 32.06 -22.98
N MET A 75 6.93 30.83 -23.48
CA MET A 75 5.99 29.78 -23.10
C MET A 75 6.63 28.97 -21.97
N ILE A 76 5.89 28.83 -20.87
CA ILE A 76 6.28 28.02 -19.72
C ILE A 76 5.33 26.83 -19.67
N GLU A 77 5.89 25.64 -19.79
CA GLU A 77 5.14 24.40 -19.91
C GLU A 77 4.97 23.76 -18.54
N TYR A 78 3.76 23.29 -18.26
CA TYR A 78 3.39 22.61 -17.04
C TYR A 78 2.81 21.24 -17.35
N GLU A 79 3.32 20.21 -16.72
CA GLU A 79 2.72 18.86 -16.73
C GLU A 79 1.42 18.91 -15.93
N VAL A 80 0.28 18.61 -16.58
CA VAL A 80 -1.05 18.64 -15.96
C VAL A 80 -1.60 17.23 -15.66
N ARG A 81 -0.83 16.21 -16.00
CA ARG A 81 -1.12 14.85 -15.58
C ARG A 81 -0.88 14.70 -14.09
N VAL A 82 -1.33 13.57 -13.56
CA VAL A 82 -1.02 13.18 -12.19
C VAL A 82 0.46 12.92 -12.06
N GLN A 83 1.09 13.68 -11.19
CA GLN A 83 2.49 13.52 -10.84
C GLN A 83 2.59 12.79 -9.50
N ASN A 84 3.68 12.08 -9.31
CA ASN A 84 4.02 11.40 -8.08
C ASN A 84 5.37 11.92 -7.59
N GLN A 85 5.41 12.42 -6.36
CA GLN A 85 6.62 12.89 -5.72
C GLN A 85 6.82 12.18 -4.40
N ASP A 86 7.99 11.59 -4.24
CA ASP A 86 8.38 10.90 -3.02
C ASP A 86 9.14 11.85 -2.09
N GLU A 87 8.72 11.91 -0.82
CA GLU A 87 9.27 12.77 0.22
C GLU A 87 9.71 11.94 1.42
N ALA A 88 10.97 12.06 1.79
CA ALA A 88 11.48 11.55 3.05
C ALA A 88 11.31 12.61 4.15
N ILE A 89 10.54 12.29 5.17
CA ILE A 89 10.20 13.21 6.26
C ILE A 89 10.64 12.61 7.59
N SER A 90 11.36 13.38 8.38
CA SER A 90 11.70 13.02 9.76
C SER A 90 10.77 13.77 10.72
N VAL A 91 10.07 13.03 11.55
CA VAL A 91 9.03 13.53 12.47
C VAL A 91 9.23 12.98 13.88
N LEU A 92 8.71 13.71 14.88
CA LEU A 92 8.67 13.25 16.26
C LEU A 92 7.29 12.68 16.56
N SER A 93 7.24 11.50 17.12
CA SER A 93 6.01 10.88 17.62
C SER A 93 5.59 11.43 18.97
N SER A 94 4.41 11.04 19.46
CA SER A 94 3.85 11.52 20.74
C SER A 94 4.73 11.21 21.96
N ASN A 95 5.58 10.19 21.90
CA ASN A 95 6.53 9.83 22.96
C ASN A 95 7.94 10.42 22.77
N GLY A 96 8.14 11.30 21.75
CA GLY A 96 9.42 11.94 21.47
C GLY A 96 10.40 11.08 20.66
N ALA A 97 10.00 9.92 20.13
CA ALA A 97 10.84 9.14 19.24
C ALA A 97 10.89 9.79 17.84
N THR A 98 12.08 9.90 17.28
CA THR A 98 12.26 10.36 15.89
C THR A 98 11.95 9.21 14.95
N ILE A 99 11.03 9.43 14.01
CA ILE A 99 10.55 8.47 13.03
C ILE A 99 10.89 9.00 11.65
N GLY A 100 11.55 8.18 10.83
CA GLY A 100 11.68 8.38 9.40
C GLY A 100 10.41 7.89 8.70
N MET A 101 9.89 8.67 7.76
CA MET A 101 8.69 8.29 7.01
C MET A 101 8.85 8.68 5.55
N ASP A 102 8.68 7.72 4.66
CA ASP A 102 8.62 7.94 3.23
C ASP A 102 7.17 8.09 2.78
N VAL A 103 6.88 9.26 2.23
CA VAL A 103 5.54 9.64 1.78
C VAL A 103 5.54 9.89 0.29
N SER A 104 4.63 9.26 -0.43
CA SER A 104 4.42 9.48 -1.85
C SER A 104 3.20 10.37 -2.05
N VAL A 105 3.41 11.55 -2.61
CA VAL A 105 2.37 12.56 -2.83
C VAL A 105 1.93 12.53 -4.28
N ARG A 106 0.67 12.21 -4.52
CA ARG A 106 0.06 12.20 -5.85
C ARG A 106 -0.78 13.45 -6.04
N TYR A 107 -0.39 14.27 -6.98
CA TYR A 107 -1.00 15.57 -7.21
C TYR A 107 -1.04 15.93 -8.69
N ARG A 108 -1.86 16.92 -9.02
CA ARG A 108 -1.87 17.58 -10.33
C ARG A 108 -2.21 19.05 -10.16
N PRO A 109 -1.64 19.96 -10.97
CA PRO A 109 -2.06 21.36 -10.97
C PRO A 109 -3.46 21.50 -11.58
N ASP A 110 -4.23 22.48 -11.09
CA ASP A 110 -5.50 22.85 -11.72
C ASP A 110 -5.22 23.60 -13.04
N THR A 111 -5.60 22.98 -14.14
CA THR A 111 -5.39 23.50 -15.49
C THR A 111 -5.98 24.92 -15.66
N ARG A 112 -7.10 25.22 -14.99
CA ARG A 112 -7.78 26.52 -15.15
C ARG A 112 -7.02 27.65 -14.44
N ARG A 113 -6.28 27.33 -13.38
CA ARG A 113 -5.59 28.29 -12.52
C ARG A 113 -4.08 28.27 -12.67
N LEU A 114 -3.57 27.61 -13.71
CA LEU A 114 -2.14 27.54 -14.01
C LEU A 114 -1.46 28.93 -14.10
N PRO A 115 -2.07 29.96 -14.74
CA PRO A 115 -1.44 31.27 -14.78
C PRO A 115 -1.31 31.93 -13.40
N GLN A 116 -2.31 31.76 -12.53
CA GLN A 116 -2.27 32.25 -11.15
C GLN A 116 -1.24 31.45 -10.32
N LEU A 117 -1.20 30.12 -10.48
CA LEU A 117 -0.19 29.27 -9.87
C LEU A 117 1.21 29.73 -10.26
N HIS A 118 1.42 30.02 -11.56
CA HIS A 118 2.69 30.51 -12.06
C HIS A 118 3.09 31.85 -11.45
N THR A 119 2.17 32.80 -11.35
CA THR A 119 2.48 34.13 -10.80
C THR A 119 2.75 34.10 -9.30
N THR A 120 2.12 33.19 -8.56
CA THR A 120 2.24 33.12 -7.10
C THR A 120 3.42 32.25 -6.67
N TYR A 121 3.60 31.08 -7.29
CA TYR A 121 4.59 30.07 -6.87
C TYR A 121 5.66 29.77 -7.90
N GLY A 122 5.44 30.10 -9.20
CA GLY A 122 6.36 29.80 -10.28
C GLY A 122 6.31 28.35 -10.75
N SER A 123 7.35 27.95 -11.50
CA SER A 123 7.49 26.56 -12.00
C SER A 123 7.77 25.56 -10.88
N GLU A 124 8.37 26.00 -9.78
CA GLU A 124 8.74 25.19 -8.61
C GLU A 124 7.62 25.18 -7.55
N TYR A 125 6.36 25.18 -8.00
CA TYR A 125 5.19 25.26 -7.11
C TYR A 125 5.10 24.07 -6.14
N TYR A 126 5.63 22.91 -6.50
CA TYR A 126 5.69 21.77 -5.60
C TYR A 126 6.52 22.08 -4.35
N ASP A 127 7.76 22.53 -4.56
CA ASP A 127 8.70 22.82 -3.48
C ASP A 127 8.28 24.04 -2.63
N ARG A 128 7.54 24.97 -3.23
CA ARG A 128 7.13 26.22 -2.55
C ARG A 128 5.76 26.13 -1.88
N LEU A 129 4.86 25.30 -2.39
CA LEU A 129 3.50 25.17 -1.85
C LEU A 129 3.25 23.78 -1.26
N VAL A 130 3.37 22.70 -2.06
CA VAL A 130 2.92 21.37 -1.67
C VAL A 130 3.82 20.77 -0.60
N GLN A 131 5.13 20.76 -0.83
CA GLN A 131 6.10 20.12 0.05
C GLN A 131 6.08 20.69 1.49
N PRO A 132 6.10 22.03 1.72
CA PRO A 132 6.05 22.58 3.07
C PRO A 132 4.77 22.23 3.82
N VAL A 133 3.63 22.25 3.11
CA VAL A 133 2.33 21.88 3.71
C VAL A 133 2.30 20.41 4.08
N VAL A 134 2.72 19.52 3.17
CA VAL A 134 2.80 18.08 3.45
C VAL A 134 3.69 17.79 4.66
N ARG A 135 4.89 18.38 4.71
CA ARG A 135 5.82 18.22 5.84
C ARG A 135 5.26 18.77 7.16
N SER A 136 4.58 19.91 7.12
CA SER A 136 3.96 20.52 8.30
C SER A 136 2.84 19.66 8.84
N VAL A 137 1.91 19.25 7.98
CA VAL A 137 0.79 18.40 8.36
C VAL A 137 1.25 17.02 8.83
N ALA A 138 2.23 16.43 8.14
CA ALA A 138 2.79 15.15 8.56
C ALA A 138 3.35 15.21 9.98
N ARG A 139 4.12 16.27 10.32
CA ARG A 139 4.61 16.47 11.69
C ARG A 139 3.50 16.63 12.71
N GLU A 140 2.49 17.42 12.38
CA GLU A 140 1.35 17.67 13.28
C GLU A 140 0.56 16.40 13.56
N VAL A 141 0.24 15.63 12.51
CA VAL A 141 -0.57 14.43 12.64
C VAL A 141 0.23 13.31 13.30
N VAL A 142 1.45 13.01 12.83
CA VAL A 142 2.30 11.95 13.39
C VAL A 142 2.64 12.20 14.85
N GLY A 143 2.81 13.48 15.25
CA GLY A 143 3.04 13.86 16.64
C GLY A 143 1.92 13.47 17.62
N GLN A 144 0.73 13.12 17.12
CA GLN A 144 -0.39 12.66 17.93
C GLN A 144 -0.42 11.14 18.12
N PHE A 145 0.33 10.39 17.29
CA PHE A 145 0.36 8.94 17.30
C PHE A 145 1.57 8.38 18.03
N LYS A 146 1.40 7.21 18.62
CA LYS A 146 2.52 6.43 19.15
C LYS A 146 3.22 5.66 18.02
N PRO A 147 4.55 5.39 18.16
CA PRO A 147 5.29 4.62 17.14
C PRO A 147 4.66 3.27 16.80
N GLU A 148 4.09 2.60 17.79
CA GLU A 148 3.43 1.30 17.66
C GLU A 148 2.18 1.36 16.77
N GLU A 149 1.41 2.44 16.88
CA GLU A 149 0.18 2.65 16.09
C GLU A 149 0.50 2.93 14.61
N LEU A 150 1.64 3.59 14.36
CA LEU A 150 2.09 3.90 13.00
C LEU A 150 2.53 2.65 12.23
N TYR A 151 3.05 1.64 12.96
CA TYR A 151 3.57 0.42 12.36
C TYR A 151 2.48 -0.64 12.08
N SER A 152 1.38 -0.66 12.83
CA SER A 152 0.48 -1.82 12.79
C SER A 152 -0.95 -1.52 12.31
N THR A 153 -1.76 -0.82 13.11
CA THR A 153 -3.22 -0.89 12.95
C THR A 153 -3.87 0.39 12.46
N ARG A 154 -3.19 1.54 12.60
CA ARG A 154 -3.79 2.86 12.32
C ARG A 154 -3.14 3.60 11.15
N ARG A 155 -2.42 2.88 10.29
CA ARG A 155 -1.75 3.47 9.13
C ARG A 155 -2.73 4.10 8.15
N GLU A 156 -3.86 3.46 7.89
CA GLU A 156 -4.91 3.99 6.99
C GLU A 156 -5.56 5.24 7.58
N GLU A 157 -5.79 5.26 8.89
CA GLU A 157 -6.32 6.42 9.60
C GLU A 157 -5.34 7.61 9.52
N LEU A 158 -4.06 7.35 9.77
CA LEU A 158 -2.99 8.34 9.65
C LEU A 158 -2.95 8.93 8.23
N GLN A 159 -2.94 8.07 7.21
CA GLN A 159 -2.93 8.48 5.81
C GLN A 159 -4.14 9.35 5.47
N SER A 160 -5.33 8.93 5.88
CA SER A 160 -6.58 9.67 5.66
C SER A 160 -6.57 11.04 6.36
N GLN A 161 -6.07 11.11 7.60
CA GLN A 161 -5.95 12.37 8.34
C GLN A 161 -4.95 13.32 7.69
N ILE A 162 -3.78 12.82 7.26
CA ILE A 162 -2.78 13.63 6.55
C ILE A 162 -3.39 14.15 5.24
N ALA A 163 -3.99 13.27 4.42
CA ALA A 163 -4.57 13.66 3.14
C ALA A 163 -5.68 14.71 3.31
N SER A 164 -6.58 14.52 4.27
CA SER A 164 -7.67 15.48 4.55
C SER A 164 -7.14 16.84 5.00
N ARG A 165 -6.16 16.88 5.90
CA ARG A 165 -5.59 18.14 6.39
C ARG A 165 -4.74 18.85 5.35
N VAL A 166 -3.94 18.13 4.58
CA VAL A 166 -3.19 18.70 3.46
C VAL A 166 -4.14 19.31 2.44
N ASN A 167 -5.20 18.58 2.09
CA ASN A 167 -6.20 19.07 1.15
C ASN A 167 -6.91 20.34 1.66
N SER A 168 -7.23 20.38 2.97
CA SER A 168 -7.83 21.58 3.58
C SER A 168 -6.88 22.79 3.64
N GLN A 169 -5.56 22.58 3.76
CA GLN A 169 -4.57 23.66 3.82
C GLN A 169 -4.12 24.16 2.45
N ILE A 170 -3.95 23.24 1.47
CA ILE A 170 -3.61 23.65 0.09
C ILE A 170 -4.83 24.32 -0.55
N GLY A 171 -6.04 23.88 -0.18
CA GLY A 171 -7.27 24.26 -0.84
C GLY A 171 -7.32 23.77 -2.29
N ASP A 172 -8.51 23.76 -2.89
CA ASP A 172 -8.68 23.37 -4.30
C ASP A 172 -8.28 24.49 -5.28
N GLU A 173 -7.48 25.46 -4.81
CA GLU A 173 -7.27 26.68 -5.61
C GLU A 173 -6.26 26.47 -6.74
N PHE A 174 -5.15 25.78 -6.49
CA PHE A 174 -4.07 25.72 -7.48
C PHE A 174 -3.66 24.27 -7.81
N VAL A 175 -3.73 23.38 -6.84
CA VAL A 175 -3.24 21.99 -6.96
C VAL A 175 -4.30 21.07 -6.39
N ALA A 176 -4.74 20.11 -7.19
CA ALA A 176 -5.60 19.03 -6.72
C ALA A 176 -4.74 17.88 -6.20
N LEU A 177 -4.77 17.67 -4.91
CA LEU A 177 -4.18 16.51 -4.28
C LEU A 177 -5.09 15.30 -4.54
N GLN A 178 -4.54 14.21 -5.10
CA GLN A 178 -5.31 13.00 -5.33
C GLN A 178 -5.21 12.04 -4.16
N ASP A 179 -3.98 11.78 -3.71
CA ASP A 179 -3.72 10.85 -2.62
C ASP A 179 -2.37 11.13 -1.98
N ILE A 180 -2.23 10.69 -0.72
CA ILE A 180 -0.96 10.67 0.01
C ILE A 180 -0.78 9.26 0.53
N LEU A 181 0.27 8.60 0.07
CA LEU A 181 0.59 7.22 0.43
C LEU A 181 1.80 7.19 1.34
N ILE A 182 1.68 6.57 2.50
CA ILE A 182 2.81 6.30 3.36
C ILE A 182 3.46 5.01 2.84
N ARG A 183 4.69 5.07 2.36
CA ARG A 183 5.41 3.94 1.77
C ARG A 183 6.12 3.14 2.84
N ASP A 184 6.93 3.80 3.64
CA ASP A 184 7.69 3.17 4.69
C ASP A 184 7.72 4.03 5.95
N VAL A 185 7.94 3.37 7.10
CA VAL A 185 8.08 4.01 8.41
C VAL A 185 9.30 3.42 9.09
N GLU A 186 10.36 4.19 9.14
CA GLU A 186 11.62 3.81 9.76
C GLU A 186 11.64 4.20 11.25
N LEU A 187 11.74 3.21 12.10
CA LEU A 187 11.87 3.38 13.54
C LEU A 187 13.33 3.23 13.97
N PRO A 188 13.81 4.00 14.95
CA PRO A 188 15.09 3.74 15.60
C PRO A 188 15.15 2.30 16.14
N ASP A 189 16.32 1.65 16.04
CA ASP A 189 16.49 0.25 16.42
C ASP A 189 16.05 -0.04 17.87
N GLN A 190 16.31 0.85 18.80
CA GLN A 190 15.89 0.71 20.19
C GLN A 190 14.36 0.68 20.35
N VAL A 191 13.67 1.54 19.60
CA VAL A 191 12.19 1.61 19.62
C VAL A 191 11.61 0.36 18.99
N ARG A 192 12.16 -0.06 17.85
CA ARG A 192 11.75 -1.29 17.13
C ARG A 192 11.89 -2.52 18.04
N GLN A 193 13.05 -2.69 18.68
CA GLN A 193 13.29 -3.79 19.61
C GLN A 193 12.32 -3.77 20.80
N ALA A 194 12.05 -2.58 21.37
CA ALA A 194 11.09 -2.45 22.47
C ALA A 194 9.67 -2.86 22.04
N ILE A 195 9.24 -2.45 20.84
CA ILE A 195 7.94 -2.83 20.26
C ILE A 195 7.89 -4.35 20.04
N GLU A 196 8.94 -4.95 19.45
CA GLU A 196 9.00 -6.40 19.22
C GLU A 196 8.95 -7.23 20.50
N VAL A 197 9.62 -6.76 21.57
CA VAL A 197 9.55 -7.41 22.89
C VAL A 197 8.14 -7.31 23.44
N LYS A 198 7.53 -6.13 23.40
CA LYS A 198 6.16 -5.91 23.87
C LYS A 198 5.15 -6.78 23.14
N LEU A 199 5.20 -6.80 21.80
CA LEU A 199 4.32 -7.64 20.97
C LEU A 199 4.48 -9.13 21.29
N ARG A 200 5.72 -9.59 21.52
CA ARG A 200 5.97 -10.98 21.92
C ARG A 200 5.35 -11.31 23.27
N GLU A 201 5.45 -10.40 24.24
CA GLU A 201 4.84 -10.62 25.56
C GLU A 201 3.30 -10.56 25.50
N GLU A 202 2.73 -9.66 24.71
CA GLU A 202 1.28 -9.62 24.44
C GLU A 202 0.79 -10.91 23.78
N GLN A 203 1.50 -11.42 22.76
CA GLN A 203 1.16 -12.69 22.12
C GLN A 203 1.28 -13.89 23.07
N ARG A 204 2.29 -13.88 23.96
CA ARG A 204 2.42 -14.91 25.00
C ARG A 204 1.27 -14.87 26.00
N ALA A 205 0.90 -13.67 26.45
CA ALA A 205 -0.23 -13.49 27.34
C ALA A 205 -1.54 -13.98 26.72
N GLU A 206 -1.76 -13.67 25.44
CA GLU A 206 -2.91 -14.15 24.69
C GLU A 206 -2.89 -15.68 24.53
N GLN A 207 -1.76 -16.29 24.20
CA GLN A 207 -1.61 -17.74 24.13
C GLN A 207 -1.95 -18.42 25.46
N VAL A 208 -1.51 -17.84 26.59
CA VAL A 208 -1.84 -18.35 27.93
C VAL A 208 -3.34 -18.25 28.18
N GLN A 209 -3.99 -17.15 27.81
CA GLN A 209 -5.44 -17.01 27.94
C GLN A 209 -6.21 -18.05 27.12
N PHE A 210 -5.77 -18.29 25.87
CA PHE A 210 -6.35 -19.36 25.05
C PHE A 210 -6.12 -20.76 25.64
N ALA A 211 -4.94 -21.00 26.20
CA ALA A 211 -4.65 -22.27 26.87
C ALA A 211 -5.57 -22.48 28.09
N ILE A 212 -5.73 -21.46 28.94
CA ILE A 212 -6.63 -21.51 30.10
C ILE A 212 -8.10 -21.73 29.66
N ALA A 213 -8.55 -21.02 28.61
CA ALA A 213 -9.91 -21.19 28.09
C ALA A 213 -10.12 -22.62 27.58
N ARG A 214 -9.14 -23.18 26.86
CA ARG A 214 -9.20 -24.58 26.39
C ARG A 214 -9.24 -25.59 27.53
N GLU A 215 -8.38 -25.42 28.54
CA GLU A 215 -8.38 -26.29 29.74
C GLU A 215 -9.72 -26.24 30.51
N ARG A 216 -10.34 -25.06 30.59
CA ARG A 216 -11.67 -24.90 31.20
C ARG A 216 -12.73 -25.69 30.43
N LEU A 217 -12.77 -25.55 29.11
CA LEU A 217 -13.70 -26.28 28.25
C LEU A 217 -13.46 -27.79 28.32
N GLU A 218 -12.21 -28.22 28.41
CA GLU A 218 -11.87 -29.64 28.55
C GLU A 218 -12.28 -30.19 29.91
N ALA A 219 -12.11 -29.44 31.00
CA ALA A 219 -12.59 -29.79 32.32
C ALA A 219 -14.14 -29.90 32.36
N GLU A 220 -14.83 -28.95 31.76
CA GLU A 220 -16.28 -28.95 31.64
C GLU A 220 -16.78 -30.17 30.83
N ARG A 221 -16.12 -30.47 29.70
CA ARG A 221 -16.43 -31.66 28.90
C ARG A 221 -16.26 -32.94 29.71
N LYS A 222 -15.14 -33.09 30.46
CA LYS A 222 -14.87 -34.24 31.32
C LYS A 222 -15.91 -34.37 32.44
N GLN A 223 -16.38 -33.24 33.02
CA GLN A 223 -17.42 -33.24 34.03
C GLN A 223 -18.75 -33.73 33.44
N ILE A 224 -19.15 -33.19 32.28
CA ILE A 224 -20.37 -33.61 31.58
C ILE A 224 -20.31 -35.10 31.22
N GLU A 225 -19.17 -35.58 30.76
CA GLU A 225 -18.93 -36.99 30.44
C GLU A 225 -19.07 -37.89 31.69
N ALA A 226 -18.47 -37.48 32.80
CA ALA A 226 -18.56 -38.21 34.07
C ALA A 226 -20.00 -38.19 34.61
N GLU A 227 -20.73 -37.08 34.55
CA GLU A 227 -22.15 -37.00 34.93
C GLU A 227 -23.01 -37.87 34.01
N GLY A 228 -22.74 -37.89 32.72
CA GLY A 228 -23.37 -38.78 31.76
C GLY A 228 -23.17 -40.24 32.07
N GLN A 229 -21.93 -40.66 32.38
CA GLN A 229 -21.57 -42.03 32.76
C GLN A 229 -22.25 -42.40 34.09
N ALA A 230 -22.21 -41.53 35.09
CA ALA A 230 -22.88 -41.80 36.38
C ALA A 230 -24.39 -41.95 36.21
N THR A 231 -25.02 -41.13 35.36
CA THR A 231 -26.43 -41.21 35.05
C THR A 231 -26.77 -42.50 34.30
N PHE A 232 -25.96 -42.83 33.29
CA PHE A 232 -26.08 -44.10 32.57
C PHE A 232 -25.97 -45.33 33.49
N GLN A 233 -24.96 -45.39 34.36
CA GLN A 233 -24.81 -46.46 35.35
C GLN A 233 -26.02 -46.53 36.27
N ARG A 234 -26.53 -45.41 36.76
CA ARG A 234 -27.70 -45.34 37.63
C ARG A 234 -28.94 -45.93 36.95
N VAL A 235 -29.17 -45.54 35.68
CA VAL A 235 -30.31 -46.02 34.88
C VAL A 235 -30.19 -47.53 34.64
N ILE A 236 -29.03 -48.02 34.27
CA ILE A 236 -28.81 -49.46 34.07
C ILE A 236 -28.99 -50.23 35.36
N THR A 237 -28.35 -49.80 36.47
CA THR A 237 -28.50 -50.48 37.76
C THR A 237 -29.95 -50.52 38.25
N ALA A 238 -30.72 -49.45 38.00
CA ALA A 238 -32.14 -49.42 38.34
C ALA A 238 -33.00 -50.31 37.43
N SER A 239 -32.56 -50.61 36.21
CA SER A 239 -33.26 -51.49 35.26
C SER A 239 -32.84 -52.94 35.28
N LEU A 240 -31.71 -53.25 35.89
CA LEU A 240 -31.19 -54.63 36.01
C LEU A 240 -31.84 -55.36 37.19
N SER A 241 -32.89 -56.16 36.90
CA SER A 241 -33.38 -57.11 37.89
C SER A 241 -32.45 -58.34 37.99
N PRO A 242 -32.33 -59.01 39.14
CA PRO A 242 -31.57 -60.22 39.28
C PRO A 242 -31.96 -61.30 38.26
N GLN A 243 -33.22 -61.34 37.87
CA GLN A 243 -33.76 -62.27 36.85
C GLN A 243 -33.27 -61.95 35.44
N TYR A 244 -33.12 -60.65 35.10
CA TYR A 244 -32.58 -60.22 33.82
C TYR A 244 -31.07 -60.53 33.67
N LEU A 245 -30.29 -60.34 34.74
CA LEU A 245 -28.88 -60.69 34.77
C LEU A 245 -28.67 -62.20 34.60
N GLN A 246 -29.53 -63.00 35.23
CA GLN A 246 -29.52 -64.45 35.11
C GLN A 246 -29.86 -64.90 33.67
N TYR A 247 -30.83 -64.26 33.03
CA TYR A 247 -31.21 -64.53 31.65
C TYR A 247 -30.08 -64.15 30.66
N GLU A 248 -29.46 -62.97 30.80
CA GLU A 248 -28.33 -62.59 29.97
C GLU A 248 -27.09 -63.44 30.21
N GLY A 249 -26.83 -63.87 31.43
CA GLY A 249 -25.80 -64.83 31.76
C GLY A 249 -25.99 -66.18 31.04
N ILE A 250 -27.21 -66.72 31.02
CA ILE A 250 -27.55 -67.94 30.29
C ILE A 250 -27.34 -67.74 28.78
N ARG A 251 -27.77 -66.60 28.23
CA ARG A 251 -27.65 -66.28 26.82
C ARG A 251 -26.18 -66.13 26.39
N ALA A 252 -25.37 -65.47 27.20
CA ALA A 252 -23.93 -65.35 26.98
C ALA A 252 -23.22 -66.70 27.00
N THR A 253 -23.62 -67.58 27.92
CA THR A 253 -23.13 -68.95 28.02
C THR A 253 -23.50 -69.80 26.79
N GLN A 254 -24.75 -69.61 26.29
CA GLN A 254 -25.20 -70.29 25.08
C GLN A 254 -24.44 -69.78 23.83
N ALA A 255 -24.21 -68.47 23.71
CA ALA A 255 -23.41 -67.89 22.62
C ALA A 255 -21.95 -68.35 22.67
N LEU A 256 -21.39 -68.55 23.84
CA LEU A 256 -20.08 -69.14 24.03
C LEU A 256 -20.03 -70.66 23.63
N ALA A 257 -21.06 -71.41 23.93
CA ALA A 257 -21.17 -72.81 23.56
C ALA A 257 -21.33 -73.05 22.05
N GLU A 258 -21.90 -72.08 21.33
CA GLU A 258 -22.07 -72.08 19.87
C GLU A 258 -20.84 -71.51 19.13
N SER A 259 -19.82 -70.99 19.84
CA SER A 259 -18.62 -70.42 19.25
C SER A 259 -17.61 -71.53 18.86
N ASP A 260 -17.19 -71.54 17.59
CA ASP A 260 -16.21 -72.50 17.05
C ASP A 260 -14.80 -72.38 17.67
N ASN A 261 -14.57 -71.46 18.57
CA ASN A 261 -13.32 -71.24 19.28
C ASN A 261 -13.35 -71.95 20.63
N ALA A 262 -12.79 -73.17 20.71
CA ALA A 262 -12.73 -73.97 21.91
C ALA A 262 -11.80 -73.38 23.00
N LYS A 263 -12.34 -72.36 23.72
CA LYS A 263 -11.73 -71.88 24.95
C LYS A 263 -12.53 -72.50 26.13
N VAL A 264 -11.83 -73.17 27.00
CA VAL A 264 -12.45 -73.77 28.22
C VAL A 264 -12.83 -72.61 29.14
N VAL A 265 -14.12 -72.32 29.25
CA VAL A 265 -14.69 -71.32 30.19
C VAL A 265 -15.15 -72.13 31.43
N VAL A 266 -14.48 -71.94 32.54
CA VAL A 266 -14.94 -72.50 33.82
C VAL A 266 -15.90 -71.45 34.43
N ILE A 267 -17.20 -71.76 34.45
CA ILE A 267 -18.19 -70.97 35.14
C ILE A 267 -18.36 -71.51 36.53
N GLY A 268 -17.75 -70.96 37.54
CA GLY A 268 -17.85 -71.41 38.90
C GLY A 268 -17.38 -70.34 39.89
N GLY A 269 -18.34 -69.65 40.47
CA GLY A 269 -18.20 -68.82 41.65
C GLY A 269 -19.60 -68.32 42.06
N ASP A 270 -19.83 -68.13 43.34
CA ASP A 270 -21.06 -67.68 43.95
C ASP A 270 -21.57 -66.34 43.38
N ASP A 271 -20.72 -65.57 42.64
CA ASP A 271 -21.04 -64.30 42.06
C ASP A 271 -21.29 -64.37 40.52
N GLY A 272 -21.34 -65.54 39.90
CA GLY A 272 -21.80 -65.76 38.52
C GLY A 272 -20.92 -65.12 37.39
N LEU A 273 -19.69 -64.74 37.66
CA LEU A 273 -18.80 -64.15 36.67
C LEU A 273 -17.93 -65.24 36.01
N PRO A 274 -17.84 -65.31 34.65
CA PRO A 274 -16.99 -66.26 33.96
C PRO A 274 -15.51 -65.87 34.13
N ILE A 275 -14.69 -66.81 34.58
CA ILE A 275 -13.20 -66.69 34.58
C ILE A 275 -12.73 -67.28 33.27
N ILE A 276 -12.15 -66.43 32.41
CA ILE A 276 -11.51 -66.85 31.15
C ILE A 276 -10.07 -67.19 31.46
N LEU A 277 -9.70 -68.47 31.43
CA LEU A 277 -8.33 -68.91 31.44
C LEU A 277 -7.82 -68.89 29.98
N GLY A 278 -7.03 -67.90 29.64
CA GLY A 278 -6.34 -67.81 28.36
C GLY A 278 -5.15 -68.77 28.37
N ASP A 279 -5.06 -69.58 27.32
CA ASP A 279 -3.88 -70.36 27.03
C ASP A 279 -2.72 -69.47 26.56
N GLN A 280 -1.50 -69.74 27.03
CA GLN A 280 -0.27 -69.03 26.60
C GLN A 280 0.15 -69.45 25.21
#